data_dcc44f86d5326cedc9319166922133c2
#
_entry.id   dcc44f86d5326cedc9319166922133c2
#
_cell.length_a   1.000
_cell.length_b   1.000
_cell.length_c   1.000
_cell.angle_alpha   90.00
_cell.angle_beta   90.00
_cell.angle_gamma   90.00
#
_symmetry.space_group_name_H-M   'P 1'
#
loop_
_entity.id
_entity.type
_entity.pdbx_description
1 polymer ?
#
loop_
_entity_poly.entity_id
_entity_poly.type
_entity_poly.pdbx_seq_one_letter_code
_entity_poly.pdbx_strand_id
1 'polypeptide(L)'
;VDADSKNVVSKMIEKECERRNIPCYIINTSEAWVSKNDLEKGTLFVSNIDGEDREAEFELSKTICFARAGVLEDETGLALLSTFENAGAFMINTRNGMLTCDNKMSAYIAFERDNIPTPRTAMISNEKSLMDAHKRIGGKFPVVMKTLTGTQGIGVSLIESEKSLVSVAQSLWKFNAALLIQEYMEFDFDIRTIVI
;
A
#
# COMPACT_ATOMS: atom_id res chain seq x y z
N VAL A 1 10.73 -7.04 5.73
CA VAL A 1 9.51 -7.12 6.56
C VAL A 1 8.33 -7.46 5.67
N ASP A 2 7.62 -8.52 5.96
CA ASP A 2 6.52 -9.05 5.15
C ASP A 2 5.42 -9.59 6.08
N ALA A 3 4.18 -9.52 5.65
CA ALA A 3 3.06 -10.16 6.35
C ALA A 3 3.05 -11.69 6.19
N ASP A 4 3.74 -12.22 5.18
CA ASP A 4 3.90 -13.65 4.94
C ASP A 4 5.37 -14.01 4.72
N SER A 5 5.97 -14.70 5.69
CA SER A 5 7.37 -15.16 5.62
C SER A 5 7.63 -16.17 4.47
N LYS A 6 6.58 -16.77 3.91
CA LYS A 6 6.65 -17.71 2.78
C LYS A 6 6.52 -17.02 1.43
N ASN A 7 6.40 -15.69 1.39
CA ASN A 7 6.27 -14.93 0.16
C ASN A 7 7.45 -15.20 -0.79
N VAL A 8 7.14 -15.54 -2.03
CA VAL A 8 8.14 -15.91 -3.05
C VAL A 8 9.19 -14.81 -3.27
N VAL A 9 8.77 -13.55 -3.29
CA VAL A 9 9.69 -12.41 -3.52
C VAL A 9 10.64 -12.24 -2.34
N SER A 10 10.15 -12.37 -1.11
CA SER A 10 10.98 -12.29 0.10
C SER A 10 12.04 -13.40 0.11
N LYS A 11 11.67 -14.63 -0.27
CA LYS A 11 12.60 -15.75 -0.44
C LYS A 11 13.59 -15.56 -1.60
N MET A 12 13.22 -14.88 -2.67
CA MET A 12 14.15 -14.52 -3.74
C MET A 12 15.19 -13.50 -3.28
N ILE A 13 14.78 -12.50 -2.48
CA ILE A 13 15.69 -11.51 -1.89
C ILE A 13 16.67 -12.20 -0.94
N GLU A 14 16.17 -13.06 -0.05
CA GLU A 14 16.99 -13.85 0.88
C GLU A 14 18.07 -14.65 0.13
N LYS A 15 17.68 -15.41 -0.89
CA LYS A 15 18.59 -16.21 -1.71
C LYS A 15 19.66 -15.37 -2.42
N GLU A 16 19.30 -14.18 -2.90
CA GLU A 16 20.26 -13.29 -3.53
C GLU A 16 21.22 -12.68 -2.50
N CYS A 17 20.75 -12.39 -1.29
CA CYS A 17 21.61 -11.96 -0.18
C CYS A 17 22.58 -13.06 0.23
N GLU A 18 22.14 -14.31 0.35
CA GLU A 18 23.01 -15.46 0.61
C GLU A 18 24.12 -15.59 -0.44
N ARG A 19 23.77 -15.50 -1.73
CA ARG A 19 24.73 -15.53 -2.83
C ARG A 19 25.80 -14.45 -2.74
N ARG A 20 25.47 -13.32 -2.13
CA ARG A 20 26.37 -12.16 -1.93
C ARG A 20 27.03 -12.14 -0.55
N ASN A 21 26.79 -13.13 0.31
CA ASN A 21 27.22 -13.14 1.71
C ASN A 21 26.74 -11.91 2.51
N ILE A 22 25.51 -11.46 2.25
CA ILE A 22 24.86 -10.37 2.98
C ILE A 22 23.90 -11.00 3.99
N PRO A 23 24.02 -10.73 5.30
CA PRO A 23 23.03 -11.18 6.28
C PRO A 23 21.63 -10.67 5.91
N CYS A 24 20.66 -11.57 5.85
CA CYS A 24 19.28 -11.25 5.50
C CYS A 24 18.34 -11.98 6.46
N TYR A 25 17.27 -11.31 6.88
CA TYR A 25 16.25 -11.84 7.76
C TYR A 25 14.87 -11.50 7.22
N ILE A 26 13.98 -12.47 7.17
CA ILE A 26 12.58 -12.26 6.83
C ILE A 26 11.80 -12.13 8.14
N ILE A 27 11.20 -10.97 8.37
CA ILE A 27 10.42 -10.67 9.57
C ILE A 27 8.94 -10.73 9.22
N ASN A 28 8.22 -11.66 9.83
CA ASN A 28 6.77 -11.77 9.73
C ASN A 28 6.11 -10.77 10.68
N THR A 29 5.36 -9.81 10.13
CA THR A 29 4.76 -8.73 10.92
C THR A 29 3.66 -9.21 11.87
N SER A 30 2.97 -10.29 11.54
CA SER A 30 1.89 -10.84 12.38
C SER A 30 2.39 -11.54 13.65
N GLU A 31 3.69 -11.85 13.72
CA GLU A 31 4.30 -12.61 14.81
C GLU A 31 5.49 -11.86 15.45
N ALA A 32 5.89 -10.74 14.86
CA ALA A 32 7.01 -9.93 15.33
C ALA A 32 6.61 -9.01 16.49
N TRP A 33 7.58 -8.74 17.35
CA TRP A 33 7.47 -7.71 18.38
C TRP A 33 8.76 -6.91 18.48
N VAL A 34 8.69 -5.72 19.08
CA VAL A 34 9.81 -4.84 19.28
C VAL A 34 9.68 -4.14 20.65
N SER A 35 10.80 -4.01 21.36
CA SER A 35 10.86 -3.27 22.61
C SER A 35 11.28 -1.82 22.37
N LYS A 36 10.51 -0.89 22.88
CA LYS A 36 10.85 0.54 22.90
C LYS A 36 12.18 0.83 23.60
N ASN A 37 12.51 0.08 24.65
CA ASN A 37 13.68 0.35 25.49
C ASN A 37 15.01 0.13 24.77
N ASP A 38 15.00 -0.64 23.68
CA ASP A 38 16.21 -0.96 22.92
C ASP A 38 16.51 0.08 21.83
N LEU A 39 15.49 0.88 21.46
CA LEU A 39 15.63 1.93 20.43
C LEU A 39 16.62 3.04 20.85
N GLU A 40 16.70 3.35 22.16
CA GLU A 40 17.63 4.36 22.68
C GLU A 40 19.10 3.97 22.47
N LYS A 41 19.36 2.67 22.30
CA LYS A 41 20.69 2.11 22.01
C LYS A 41 21.01 2.02 20.52
N GLY A 42 20.07 2.40 19.65
CA GLY A 42 20.21 2.25 18.20
C GLY A 42 20.10 0.80 17.71
N THR A 43 19.60 -0.10 18.56
CA THR A 43 19.36 -1.51 18.24
C THR A 43 17.87 -1.83 18.30
N LEU A 44 17.48 -2.86 17.59
CA LEU A 44 16.11 -3.34 17.52
C LEU A 44 16.10 -4.86 17.70
N PHE A 45 15.36 -5.33 18.66
CA PHE A 45 15.12 -6.75 18.85
C PHE A 45 13.77 -7.12 18.25
N VAL A 46 13.75 -8.16 17.45
CA VAL A 46 12.54 -8.66 16.80
C VAL A 46 12.48 -10.16 16.96
N SER A 47 11.38 -10.67 17.44
CA SER A 47 11.05 -12.09 17.43
C SER A 47 10.41 -12.49 16.09
N ASN A 48 10.33 -13.78 15.85
CA ASN A 48 9.84 -14.38 14.61
C ASN A 48 10.60 -13.94 13.35
N ILE A 49 11.80 -14.46 13.22
CA ILE A 49 12.66 -14.23 12.07
C ILE A 49 12.63 -15.47 11.18
N ASP A 50 12.46 -15.28 9.87
CA ASP A 50 12.39 -16.35 8.87
C ASP A 50 11.29 -17.39 9.17
N GLY A 51 10.24 -17.00 9.91
CA GLY A 51 9.17 -17.91 10.33
C GLY A 51 9.51 -18.79 11.53
N GLU A 52 10.62 -18.52 12.22
CA GLU A 52 11.04 -19.18 13.45
C GLU A 52 10.97 -18.22 14.64
N ASP A 53 10.62 -18.74 15.81
CA ASP A 53 10.57 -17.94 17.05
C ASP A 53 11.99 -17.76 17.61
N ARG A 54 12.64 -16.71 17.16
CA ARG A 54 13.97 -16.29 17.59
C ARG A 54 14.10 -14.77 17.61
N GLU A 55 15.10 -14.30 18.31
CA GLU A 55 15.42 -12.87 18.42
C GLU A 55 16.66 -12.53 17.61
N ALA A 56 16.69 -11.33 17.03
CA ALA A 56 17.88 -10.78 16.42
C ALA A 56 18.02 -9.29 16.77
N GLU A 57 19.24 -8.89 16.93
CA GLU A 57 19.65 -7.52 17.14
C GLU A 57 20.15 -6.93 15.81
N PHE A 58 19.65 -5.73 15.48
CA PHE A 58 20.00 -5.04 14.25
C PHE A 58 20.70 -3.72 14.57
N GLU A 59 21.89 -3.50 14.01
CA GLU A 59 22.52 -2.19 14.01
C GLU A 59 21.85 -1.33 12.92
N LEU A 60 20.94 -0.45 13.35
CA LEU A 60 20.02 0.24 12.45
C LEU A 60 20.72 1.15 11.43
N SER A 61 21.83 1.78 11.80
CA SER A 61 22.65 2.58 10.88
C SER A 61 23.26 1.78 9.71
N LYS A 62 23.30 0.46 9.81
CA LYS A 62 23.81 -0.47 8.80
C LYS A 62 22.71 -1.36 8.21
N THR A 63 21.44 -1.11 8.55
CA THR A 63 20.33 -1.95 8.16
C THR A 63 19.57 -1.34 6.97
N ILE A 64 19.29 -2.16 5.96
CA ILE A 64 18.34 -1.86 4.89
C ILE A 64 17.07 -2.65 5.16
N CYS A 65 15.95 -1.96 5.27
CA CYS A 65 14.65 -2.58 5.48
C CYS A 65 13.84 -2.57 4.18
N PHE A 66 13.59 -3.75 3.61
CA PHE A 66 12.65 -3.92 2.50
C PHE A 66 11.25 -4.12 3.04
N ALA A 67 10.39 -3.12 2.87
CA ALA A 67 8.99 -3.21 3.24
C ALA A 67 8.16 -3.81 2.10
N ARG A 68 7.36 -4.83 2.39
CA ARG A 68 6.47 -5.48 1.43
C ARG A 68 5.02 -5.00 1.60
N ALA A 69 4.23 -5.05 0.53
CA ALA A 69 2.89 -4.46 0.50
C ALA A 69 1.93 -4.99 1.58
N GLY A 70 2.00 -6.28 1.92
CA GLY A 70 1.17 -6.89 2.96
C GLY A 70 1.33 -6.26 4.36
N VAL A 71 2.45 -5.58 4.60
CA VAL A 71 2.69 -4.86 5.87
C VAL A 71 1.67 -3.73 6.13
N LEU A 72 1.02 -3.22 5.08
CA LEU A 72 0.01 -2.15 5.20
C LEU A 72 -1.36 -2.66 5.66
N GLU A 73 -1.57 -3.97 5.70
CA GLU A 73 -2.86 -4.59 6.02
C GLU A 73 -3.16 -4.59 7.53
N ASP A 74 -2.15 -4.37 8.37
CA ASP A 74 -2.33 -4.32 9.82
C ASP A 74 -1.54 -3.20 10.51
N GLU A 75 -2.02 -2.78 11.69
CA GLU A 75 -1.39 -1.73 12.49
C GLU A 75 -0.04 -2.14 13.05
N THR A 76 0.17 -3.43 13.32
CA THR A 76 1.44 -3.97 13.84
C THR A 76 2.54 -3.80 12.80
N GLY A 77 2.26 -4.17 11.56
CA GLY A 77 3.18 -3.99 10.46
C GLY A 77 3.56 -2.53 10.24
N LEU A 78 2.58 -1.62 10.28
CA LEU A 78 2.82 -0.18 10.16
C LEU A 78 3.64 0.38 11.34
N ALA A 79 3.38 -0.09 12.57
CA ALA A 79 4.16 0.28 13.75
C ALA A 79 5.60 -0.20 13.65
N LEU A 80 5.80 -1.44 13.19
CA LEU A 80 7.13 -2.02 12.99
C LEU A 80 7.94 -1.23 11.95
N LEU A 81 7.33 -0.89 10.80
CA LEU A 81 7.98 -0.04 9.80
C LEU A 81 8.37 1.33 10.36
N SER A 82 7.46 1.96 11.12
CA SER A 82 7.74 3.23 11.78
C SER A 82 8.91 3.12 12.75
N THR A 83 9.02 1.99 13.43
CA THR A 83 10.11 1.72 14.37
C THR A 83 11.45 1.64 13.65
N PHE A 84 11.55 0.87 12.57
CA PHE A 84 12.76 0.80 11.75
C PHE A 84 13.14 2.17 11.17
N GLU A 85 12.17 2.89 10.60
CA GLU A 85 12.40 4.19 9.96
C GLU A 85 12.86 5.23 10.98
N ASN A 86 12.19 5.36 12.14
CA ASN A 86 12.55 6.31 13.18
C ASN A 86 13.88 5.99 13.88
N ALA A 87 14.26 4.74 13.90
CA ALA A 87 15.53 4.30 14.45
C ALA A 87 16.71 4.38 13.45
N GLY A 88 16.48 4.87 12.23
CA GLY A 88 17.52 5.23 11.27
C GLY A 88 17.87 4.16 10.24
N ALA A 89 17.09 3.08 10.12
CA ALA A 89 17.26 2.11 9.04
C ALA A 89 17.01 2.75 7.67
N PHE A 90 17.74 2.32 6.66
CA PHE A 90 17.46 2.75 5.28
C PHE A 90 16.25 1.98 4.73
N MET A 91 15.17 2.70 4.47
CA MET A 91 13.89 2.10 4.08
C MET A 91 13.73 1.98 2.56
N ILE A 92 13.33 0.80 2.08
CA ILE A 92 12.88 0.54 0.70
C ILE A 92 11.51 -0.18 0.76
N ASN A 93 10.37 0.50 0.62
CA ASN A 93 10.15 1.96 0.58
C ASN A 93 9.86 2.49 1.99
N THR A 94 9.79 3.84 2.12
CA THR A 94 9.39 4.48 3.38
C THR A 94 7.92 4.18 3.70
N ARG A 95 7.56 4.20 4.99
CA ARG A 95 6.17 4.04 5.43
C ARG A 95 5.22 5.02 4.72
N ASN A 96 5.61 6.29 4.65
CA ASN A 96 4.78 7.31 4.01
C ASN A 96 4.62 7.07 2.49
N GLY A 97 5.69 6.66 1.81
CA GLY A 97 5.63 6.31 0.39
C GLY A 97 4.66 5.15 0.14
N MET A 98 4.71 4.11 0.96
CA MET A 98 3.82 2.96 0.85
C MET A 98 2.35 3.34 1.09
N LEU A 99 2.05 4.10 2.14
CA LEU A 99 0.69 4.58 2.44
C LEU A 99 0.13 5.48 1.33
N THR A 100 0.97 6.34 0.75
CA THR A 100 0.58 7.19 -0.39
C THR A 100 0.22 6.34 -1.60
N CYS A 101 0.99 5.31 -1.91
CA CYS A 101 0.74 4.43 -3.05
C CYS A 101 -0.47 3.49 -2.84
N ASP A 102 -0.73 3.07 -1.61
CA ASP A 102 -1.89 2.22 -1.30
C ASP A 102 -3.22 2.97 -1.44
N ASN A 103 -3.25 4.24 -1.03
CA ASN A 103 -4.43 5.07 -1.17
C ASN A 103 -4.48 5.76 -2.53
N LYS A 104 -5.40 5.33 -3.40
CA LYS A 104 -5.52 5.81 -4.78
C LYS A 104 -5.70 7.33 -4.88
N MET A 105 -6.46 7.94 -3.96
CA MET A 105 -6.65 9.39 -3.97
C MET A 105 -5.37 10.13 -3.57
N SER A 106 -4.65 9.62 -2.58
CA SER A 106 -3.35 10.18 -2.18
C SER A 106 -2.32 10.09 -3.31
N ALA A 107 -2.31 8.98 -4.05
CA ALA A 107 -1.45 8.82 -5.22
C ALA A 107 -1.80 9.84 -6.33
N TYR A 108 -3.09 10.04 -6.62
CA TYR A 108 -3.52 11.05 -7.62
C TYR A 108 -3.15 12.47 -7.21
N ILE A 109 -3.29 12.82 -5.92
CA ILE A 109 -2.87 14.12 -5.40
C ILE A 109 -1.35 14.30 -5.54
N ALA A 110 -0.57 13.25 -5.28
CA ALA A 110 0.88 13.29 -5.48
C ALA A 110 1.24 13.50 -6.96
N PHE A 111 0.58 12.82 -7.88
CA PHE A 111 0.77 13.00 -9.32
C PHE A 111 0.39 14.40 -9.78
N GLU A 112 -0.72 14.95 -9.30
CA GLU A 112 -1.16 16.31 -9.63
C GLU A 112 -0.15 17.36 -9.16
N ARG A 113 0.39 17.23 -7.95
CA ARG A 113 1.44 18.11 -7.43
C ARG A 113 2.67 18.15 -8.33
N ASP A 114 3.02 17.02 -8.92
CA ASP A 114 4.19 16.88 -9.79
C ASP A 114 3.82 17.06 -11.29
N ASN A 115 2.60 17.56 -11.59
CA ASN A 115 2.05 17.80 -12.94
C ASN A 115 2.02 16.53 -13.83
N ILE A 116 1.85 15.37 -13.24
CA ILE A 116 1.67 14.11 -13.97
C ILE A 116 0.19 13.96 -14.31
N PRO A 117 -0.18 13.86 -15.59
CA PRO A 117 -1.58 13.73 -16.01
C PRO A 117 -2.22 12.45 -15.44
N THR A 118 -3.43 12.60 -14.92
CA THR A 118 -4.25 11.49 -14.46
C THR A 118 -5.68 11.65 -14.96
N PRO A 119 -6.46 10.57 -15.08
CA PRO A 119 -7.88 10.69 -15.40
C PRO A 119 -8.62 11.49 -14.34
N ARG A 120 -9.64 12.24 -14.77
CA ARG A 120 -10.47 13.04 -13.85
C ARG A 120 -11.11 12.13 -12.81
N THR A 121 -10.88 12.42 -11.55
CA THR A 121 -11.24 11.56 -10.42
C THR A 121 -11.91 12.37 -9.33
N ALA A 122 -12.92 11.82 -8.69
CA ALA A 122 -13.57 12.41 -7.53
C ALA A 122 -13.76 11.36 -6.43
N MET A 123 -13.43 11.71 -5.18
CA MET A 123 -13.79 10.92 -4.01
C MET A 123 -15.24 11.19 -3.64
N ILE A 124 -15.97 10.15 -3.28
CA ILE A 124 -17.37 10.21 -2.91
C ILE A 124 -17.61 9.56 -1.54
N SER A 125 -18.39 10.21 -0.70
CA SER A 125 -18.66 9.75 0.67
C SER A 125 -20.13 9.48 0.95
N ASN A 126 -21.03 9.91 0.07
CA ASN A 126 -22.48 9.72 0.23
C ASN A 126 -23.23 9.90 -1.10
N GLU A 127 -24.48 9.46 -1.11
CA GLU A 127 -25.33 9.50 -2.31
C GLU A 127 -25.59 10.93 -2.81
N LYS A 128 -25.73 11.91 -1.90
CA LYS A 128 -26.02 13.30 -2.28
C LYS A 128 -24.92 13.91 -3.13
N SER A 129 -23.66 13.57 -2.85
CA SER A 129 -22.49 14.09 -3.60
C SER A 129 -22.19 13.31 -4.88
N LEU A 130 -22.80 12.13 -5.06
CA LEU A 130 -22.47 11.19 -6.13
C LEU A 130 -22.68 11.78 -7.53
N MET A 131 -23.84 12.38 -7.77
CA MET A 131 -24.17 12.95 -9.09
C MET A 131 -23.43 14.23 -9.39
N ASP A 132 -23.13 15.03 -8.37
CA ASP A 132 -22.31 16.24 -8.54
C ASP A 132 -20.85 15.85 -8.84
N ALA A 133 -20.32 14.84 -8.17
CA ALA A 133 -19.01 14.27 -8.46
C ALA A 133 -18.95 13.71 -9.89
N HIS A 134 -19.98 12.96 -10.33
CA HIS A 134 -20.08 12.46 -11.69
C HIS A 134 -20.03 13.59 -12.73
N LYS A 135 -20.77 14.67 -12.52
CA LYS A 135 -20.71 15.85 -13.41
C LYS A 135 -19.30 16.45 -13.46
N ARG A 136 -18.60 16.54 -12.32
CA ARG A 136 -17.26 17.10 -12.22
C ARG A 136 -16.21 16.29 -13.00
N ILE A 137 -16.34 14.99 -13.07
CA ILE A 137 -15.45 14.14 -13.86
C ILE A 137 -15.83 14.03 -15.34
N GLY A 138 -16.85 14.80 -15.79
CA GLY A 138 -17.25 14.93 -17.19
C GLY A 138 -18.66 14.49 -17.50
N GLY A 139 -19.41 13.92 -16.56
CA GLY A 139 -20.82 13.61 -16.66
C GLY A 139 -21.20 12.57 -17.72
N LYS A 140 -20.26 11.73 -18.13
CA LYS A 140 -20.48 10.70 -19.15
C LYS A 140 -20.32 9.31 -18.55
N PHE A 141 -21.04 8.36 -19.10
CA PHE A 141 -20.82 6.93 -18.86
C PHE A 141 -20.12 6.28 -20.05
N PRO A 142 -19.36 5.19 -19.84
CA PRO A 142 -19.11 4.54 -18.56
C PRO A 142 -18.15 5.35 -17.67
N VAL A 143 -18.15 5.05 -16.36
CA VAL A 143 -17.16 5.52 -15.39
C VAL A 143 -16.57 4.33 -14.64
N VAL A 144 -15.42 4.50 -14.04
CA VAL A 144 -14.80 3.48 -13.18
C VAL A 144 -15.02 3.86 -11.72
N MET A 145 -15.66 2.98 -10.96
CA MET A 145 -15.76 3.10 -9.50
C MET A 145 -14.68 2.24 -8.85
N LYS A 146 -14.01 2.79 -7.83
CA LYS A 146 -12.94 2.09 -7.12
C LYS A 146 -13.04 2.31 -5.61
N THR A 147 -12.62 1.33 -4.82
CA THR A 147 -12.28 1.55 -3.40
C THR A 147 -11.00 2.36 -3.30
N LEU A 148 -10.86 3.19 -2.26
CA LEU A 148 -9.65 4.01 -2.05
C LEU A 148 -8.40 3.16 -1.87
N THR A 149 -8.49 2.08 -1.11
CA THR A 149 -7.43 1.09 -0.89
C THR A 149 -7.75 -0.22 -1.59
N GLY A 150 -6.79 -1.12 -1.63
CA GLY A 150 -6.93 -2.43 -2.26
C GLY A 150 -6.07 -2.58 -3.52
N THR A 151 -5.71 -3.83 -3.79
CA THR A 151 -4.74 -4.24 -4.81
C THR A 151 -5.36 -5.20 -5.82
N GLN A 152 -4.65 -5.52 -6.89
CA GLN A 152 -4.99 -6.56 -7.88
C GLN A 152 -6.38 -6.38 -8.56
N GLY A 153 -6.88 -5.15 -8.66
CA GLY A 153 -8.18 -4.88 -9.28
C GLY A 153 -9.39 -5.21 -8.40
N ILE A 154 -9.19 -5.69 -7.17
CA ILE A 154 -10.29 -5.90 -6.22
C ILE A 154 -10.89 -4.54 -5.84
N GLY A 155 -12.22 -4.44 -5.86
CA GLY A 155 -12.92 -3.18 -5.59
C GLY A 155 -12.93 -2.20 -6.76
N VAL A 156 -12.68 -2.65 -8.01
CA VAL A 156 -12.79 -1.86 -9.24
C VAL A 156 -13.97 -2.35 -10.06
N SER A 157 -14.86 -1.44 -10.45
CA SER A 157 -16.07 -1.75 -11.24
C SER A 157 -16.24 -0.75 -12.38
N LEU A 158 -16.56 -1.25 -13.57
CA LEU A 158 -17.05 -0.43 -14.67
C LEU A 158 -18.54 -0.17 -14.49
N ILE A 159 -18.91 1.09 -14.54
CA ILE A 159 -20.30 1.54 -14.30
C ILE A 159 -20.84 2.21 -15.56
N GLU A 160 -21.88 1.65 -16.13
CA GLU A 160 -22.40 2.05 -17.44
C GLU A 160 -23.64 2.94 -17.38
N SER A 161 -24.20 3.17 -16.19
CA SER A 161 -25.43 3.98 -16.02
C SER A 161 -25.53 4.59 -14.64
N GLU A 162 -26.32 5.66 -14.52
CA GLU A 162 -26.66 6.30 -13.25
C GLU A 162 -27.27 5.31 -12.24
N LYS A 163 -28.19 4.47 -12.70
CA LYS A 163 -28.83 3.46 -11.85
C LYS A 163 -27.83 2.49 -11.26
N SER A 164 -26.86 2.02 -12.08
CA SER A 164 -25.80 1.14 -11.62
C SER A 164 -24.85 1.88 -10.66
N LEU A 165 -24.53 3.15 -10.95
CA LEU A 165 -23.68 3.99 -10.12
C LEU A 165 -24.22 4.10 -8.69
N VAL A 166 -25.50 4.44 -8.55
CA VAL A 166 -26.17 4.57 -7.25
C VAL A 166 -26.22 3.21 -6.54
N SER A 167 -26.67 2.16 -7.24
CA SER A 167 -26.86 0.84 -6.63
C SER A 167 -25.54 0.23 -6.11
N VAL A 168 -24.46 0.32 -6.89
CA VAL A 168 -23.14 -0.21 -6.49
C VAL A 168 -22.56 0.61 -5.35
N ALA A 169 -22.62 1.94 -5.42
CA ALA A 169 -22.15 2.80 -4.34
C ALA A 169 -22.88 2.52 -3.02
N GLN A 170 -24.20 2.45 -3.03
CA GLN A 170 -25.01 2.12 -1.84
C GLN A 170 -24.65 0.76 -1.24
N SER A 171 -24.36 -0.23 -2.10
CA SER A 171 -23.98 -1.57 -1.65
C SER A 171 -22.63 -1.55 -0.95
N LEU A 172 -21.63 -0.84 -1.51
CA LEU A 172 -20.29 -0.74 -0.94
C LEU A 172 -20.26 0.11 0.34
N TRP A 173 -21.06 1.16 0.42
CA TRP A 173 -21.17 1.97 1.65
C TRP A 173 -21.74 1.21 2.84
N LYS A 174 -22.55 0.18 2.63
CA LYS A 174 -22.99 -0.71 3.72
C LYS A 174 -21.84 -1.42 4.43
N PHE A 175 -20.69 -1.57 3.74
CA PHE A 175 -19.46 -2.12 4.29
C PHE A 175 -18.45 -1.03 4.66
N ASN A 176 -18.90 0.20 4.82
CA ASN A 176 -18.05 1.37 5.14
C ASN A 176 -16.90 1.60 4.13
N ALA A 177 -17.06 1.18 2.89
CA ALA A 177 -16.05 1.39 1.87
C ALA A 177 -15.93 2.87 1.52
N ALA A 178 -14.72 3.40 1.54
CA ALA A 178 -14.41 4.70 0.97
C ALA A 178 -14.24 4.55 -0.55
N LEU A 179 -14.96 5.37 -1.32
CA LEU A 179 -15.08 5.21 -2.77
C LEU A 179 -14.54 6.42 -3.53
N LEU A 180 -14.09 6.17 -4.73
CA LEU A 180 -13.86 7.17 -5.76
C LEU A 180 -14.51 6.75 -7.08
N ILE A 181 -14.86 7.77 -7.88
CA ILE A 181 -15.26 7.59 -9.28
C ILE A 181 -14.26 8.31 -10.17
N GLN A 182 -14.02 7.71 -11.33
CA GLN A 182 -13.04 8.17 -12.30
C GLN A 182 -13.62 8.09 -13.70
N GLU A 183 -13.29 9.05 -14.57
CA GLU A 183 -13.65 8.95 -15.97
C GLU A 183 -13.06 7.66 -16.58
N TYR A 184 -13.83 7.04 -17.45
CA TYR A 184 -13.34 5.91 -18.23
C TYR A 184 -12.51 6.41 -19.40
N MET A 185 -11.35 5.83 -19.58
CA MET A 185 -10.48 6.08 -20.74
C MET A 185 -10.36 4.82 -21.56
N GLU A 186 -10.61 4.92 -22.85
CA GLU A 186 -10.33 3.84 -23.78
C GLU A 186 -8.82 3.73 -24.01
N PHE A 187 -8.30 2.53 -24.02
CA PHE A 187 -6.89 2.27 -24.28
C PHE A 187 -6.72 0.90 -24.94
N ASP A 188 -5.72 0.79 -25.81
CA ASP A 188 -5.39 -0.46 -26.50
C ASP A 188 -4.33 -1.26 -25.74
N PHE A 189 -3.54 -0.61 -24.89
CA PHE A 189 -2.50 -1.25 -24.09
C PHE A 189 -2.23 -0.44 -22.80
N ASP A 190 -1.65 -1.11 -21.83
CA ASP A 190 -1.10 -0.51 -20.61
C ASP A 190 0.43 -0.64 -20.57
N ILE A 191 1.09 0.28 -19.86
CA ILE A 191 2.53 0.26 -19.67
C ILE A 191 2.81 0.04 -18.18
N ARG A 192 3.53 -1.05 -17.88
CA ARG A 192 4.01 -1.30 -16.52
C ARG A 192 5.43 -0.73 -16.37
N THR A 193 5.55 0.33 -15.59
CA THR A 193 6.82 0.96 -15.28
C THR A 193 7.35 0.49 -13.93
N ILE A 194 8.64 0.17 -13.87
CA ILE A 194 9.36 -0.14 -12.63
C ILE A 194 10.47 0.90 -12.50
N VAL A 195 10.51 1.55 -11.33
CA VAL A 195 11.58 2.50 -10.98
C VAL A 195 12.44 1.85 -9.89
N ILE A 196 13.76 1.88 -10.09
CA ILE A 196 14.76 1.27 -9.19
C ILE A 196 15.71 2.36 -8.70
#